data_2aeb46453a07d4129b37a14f844dbf31
#
_entry.id   2aeb46453a07d4129b37a14f844dbf31
#
_cell.length_a   1.000
_cell.length_b   1.000
_cell.length_c   1.000
_cell.angle_alpha   90.00
_cell.angle_beta   90.00
_cell.angle_gamma   90.00
#
_symmetry.space_group_name_H-M   'P 1'
#
loop_
_entity.id
_entity.type
_entity.pdbx_description
1 polymer ?
#
loop_
_entity_poly.entity_id
_entity_poly.type
_entity_poly.pdbx_seq_one_letter_code
_entity_poly.pdbx_strand_id
1 'polypeptide(L)'
;MAYPTISGPYGLVPVNLIGGRAFVGSTRMVPIRSGYSEHISLGDVVQIDTATGTLVRSAVGTPGATQAVVNGTLGVFLGCEYSSSTGPIYGKNRYQNWAANTVAADAIAYVADDPQQVFKAVALTNTGSASNKVQAAFGQIFLGSNLELVTNYTSNTLAAPTSGNSSGGLCAGSSNAKVTAAAPFRVVGFVNETALSVTTSIPSTVTNATQTPASMTGIYPGMQVSGSGITTPVYVQTVTSSTFTVNSSFTSAAGTNYTFTGAQEVLVAWNFGHHSYANGTGV
;
A
#
# COMPACT_ATOMS: atom_id res chain seq x y z
N MET A 1 -18.91 -17.57 3.39
CA MET A 1 -18.47 -16.19 3.67
C MET A 1 -17.69 -15.71 2.46
N ALA A 2 -18.00 -14.53 1.96
CA ALA A 2 -17.16 -13.91 0.92
C ALA A 2 -15.87 -13.46 1.61
N TYR A 3 -14.74 -13.98 1.17
CA TYR A 3 -13.44 -13.52 1.64
C TYR A 3 -13.15 -12.15 1.05
N PRO A 4 -12.57 -11.21 1.82
CA PRO A 4 -12.14 -9.94 1.26
C PRO A 4 -11.03 -10.20 0.23
N THR A 5 -11.32 -9.88 -1.02
CA THR A 5 -10.39 -10.07 -2.14
C THR A 5 -9.49 -8.84 -2.28
N ILE A 6 -8.52 -8.70 -1.40
CA ILE A 6 -7.49 -7.66 -1.54
C ILE A 6 -6.36 -8.26 -2.38
N SER A 7 -6.21 -7.76 -3.58
CA SER A 7 -5.24 -8.27 -4.55
C SER A 7 -3.83 -7.69 -4.41
N GLY A 8 -3.60 -6.79 -3.45
CA GLY A 8 -2.31 -6.16 -3.21
C GLY A 8 -2.40 -4.89 -2.40
N PRO A 9 -1.28 -4.22 -2.14
CA PRO A 9 -1.26 -2.94 -1.44
C PRO A 9 -1.97 -1.85 -2.26
N TYR A 10 -2.66 -0.97 -1.55
CA TYR A 10 -3.48 0.10 -2.14
C TYR A 10 -3.22 1.48 -1.49
N GLY A 11 -2.13 1.62 -0.73
CA GLY A 11 -1.83 2.82 0.04
C GLY A 11 -2.51 2.85 1.39
N LEU A 12 -2.79 4.04 1.89
CA LEU A 12 -3.46 4.29 3.16
C LEU A 12 -4.88 4.79 2.92
N VAL A 13 -5.85 4.19 3.61
CA VAL A 13 -7.26 4.59 3.55
C VAL A 13 -7.68 5.08 4.93
N PRO A 14 -8.16 6.32 5.09
CA PRO A 14 -8.65 6.83 6.36
C PRO A 14 -9.91 6.08 6.79
N VAL A 15 -9.99 5.65 8.04
CA VAL A 15 -11.09 4.83 8.56
C VAL A 15 -11.84 5.55 9.68
N ASN A 16 -11.11 5.94 10.73
CA ASN A 16 -11.65 6.63 11.90
C ASN A 16 -10.56 7.48 12.57
N LEU A 17 -10.88 8.14 13.66
CA LEU A 17 -9.92 8.84 14.50
C LEU A 17 -9.56 7.99 15.72
N ILE A 18 -8.41 8.24 16.32
CA ILE A 18 -8.03 7.64 17.59
C ILE A 18 -9.14 7.91 18.62
N GLY A 19 -9.56 6.87 19.33
CA GLY A 19 -10.70 6.96 20.25
C GLY A 19 -12.06 6.62 19.64
N GLY A 20 -12.08 6.07 18.40
CA GLY A 20 -13.29 5.50 17.79
C GLY A 20 -14.25 6.50 17.16
N ARG A 21 -13.86 7.77 17.04
CA ARG A 21 -14.67 8.76 16.32
C ARG A 21 -14.61 8.50 14.82
N ALA A 22 -15.76 8.56 14.15
CA ALA A 22 -15.84 8.34 12.71
C ALA A 22 -15.06 9.41 11.94
N PHE A 23 -14.37 8.99 10.87
CA PHE A 23 -13.87 9.91 9.84
C PHE A 23 -15.05 10.39 9.01
N VAL A 24 -15.33 11.68 9.07
CA VAL A 24 -16.46 12.32 8.38
C VAL A 24 -16.04 13.02 7.07
N GLY A 25 -14.87 12.67 6.52
CA GLY A 25 -14.38 13.26 5.27
C GLY A 25 -13.72 14.63 5.44
N SER A 26 -13.26 14.97 6.63
CA SER A 26 -12.48 16.19 6.85
C SER A 26 -11.19 16.13 6.06
N THR A 27 -11.02 17.05 5.10
CA THR A 27 -9.86 17.15 4.25
C THR A 27 -9.38 18.58 4.17
N ARG A 28 -8.06 18.74 4.08
CA ARG A 28 -7.42 20.01 3.76
C ARG A 28 -7.22 20.11 2.26
N MET A 29 -7.44 21.31 1.75
CA MET A 29 -7.15 21.65 0.36
C MET A 29 -5.74 22.24 0.26
N VAL A 30 -4.89 21.65 -0.58
CA VAL A 30 -3.50 22.06 -0.78
C VAL A 30 -3.23 22.18 -2.28
N PRO A 31 -2.61 23.28 -2.76
CA PRO A 31 -2.30 23.41 -4.17
C PRO A 31 -1.23 22.42 -4.62
N ILE A 32 -1.38 21.90 -5.85
CA ILE A 32 -0.34 21.13 -6.54
C ILE A 32 0.31 22.04 -7.60
N ARG A 33 1.65 22.01 -7.67
CA ARG A 33 2.37 22.79 -8.66
C ARG A 33 2.08 22.29 -10.08
N SER A 34 1.74 23.20 -10.98
CA SER A 34 1.62 22.89 -12.41
C SER A 34 2.91 22.28 -12.95
N GLY A 35 2.80 21.18 -13.70
CA GLY A 35 3.96 20.46 -14.24
C GLY A 35 4.75 19.65 -13.20
N TYR A 36 4.19 19.37 -12.01
CA TYR A 36 4.84 18.50 -11.04
C TYR A 36 5.12 17.13 -11.66
N SER A 37 6.40 16.71 -11.60
CA SER A 37 6.94 15.62 -12.40
C SER A 37 6.64 14.22 -11.90
N GLU A 38 6.03 14.09 -10.72
CA GLU A 38 5.73 12.77 -10.15
C GLU A 38 4.23 12.51 -10.09
N HIS A 39 3.86 11.23 -10.15
CA HIS A 39 2.49 10.81 -9.87
C HIS A 39 2.19 10.91 -8.38
N ILE A 40 0.96 11.32 -8.05
CA ILE A 40 0.40 11.17 -6.71
C ILE A 40 -0.89 10.36 -6.86
N SER A 41 -0.94 9.19 -6.26
CA SER A 41 -2.09 8.29 -6.33
C SER A 41 -2.92 8.33 -5.05
N LEU A 42 -4.19 7.98 -5.13
CA LEU A 42 -5.07 7.85 -3.97
C LEU A 42 -4.43 6.91 -2.93
N GLY A 43 -4.29 7.39 -1.70
CA GLY A 43 -3.64 6.66 -0.62
C GLY A 43 -2.13 6.90 -0.47
N ASP A 44 -1.53 7.73 -1.31
CA ASP A 44 -0.13 8.13 -1.14
C ASP A 44 0.05 9.09 0.03
N VAL A 45 1.17 8.94 0.71
CA VAL A 45 1.61 9.88 1.76
C VAL A 45 2.23 11.10 1.09
N VAL A 46 1.82 12.28 1.54
CA VAL A 46 2.20 13.56 0.94
C VAL A 46 2.75 14.53 1.97
N GLN A 47 3.53 15.48 1.50
CA GLN A 47 4.13 16.56 2.31
C GLN A 47 4.06 17.89 1.57
N ILE A 48 4.37 18.97 2.27
CA ILE A 48 4.54 20.29 1.67
C ILE A 48 5.99 20.44 1.22
N ASP A 49 6.19 20.85 0.00
CA ASP A 49 7.50 21.29 -0.48
C ASP A 49 7.84 22.64 0.16
N THR A 50 8.90 22.67 0.94
CA THR A 50 9.33 23.87 1.67
C THR A 50 9.74 25.03 0.76
N ALA A 51 10.16 24.73 -0.46
CA ALA A 51 10.60 25.75 -1.42
C ALA A 51 9.42 26.45 -2.12
N THR A 52 8.32 25.73 -2.35
CA THR A 52 7.19 26.22 -3.17
C THR A 52 5.88 26.33 -2.38
N GLY A 53 5.77 25.74 -1.20
CA GLY A 53 4.54 25.68 -0.43
C GLY A 53 3.45 24.80 -1.06
N THR A 54 3.79 24.00 -2.06
CA THR A 54 2.84 23.15 -2.79
C THR A 54 2.96 21.68 -2.33
N LEU A 55 1.92 20.90 -2.62
CA LEU A 55 1.90 19.49 -2.30
C LEU A 55 2.87 18.72 -3.20
N VAL A 56 3.64 17.85 -2.57
CA VAL A 56 4.48 16.86 -3.23
C VAL A 56 4.26 15.50 -2.58
N ARG A 57 4.52 14.43 -3.31
CA ARG A 57 4.57 13.11 -2.70
C ARG A 57 5.68 13.08 -1.64
N SER A 58 5.41 12.51 -0.48
CA SER A 58 6.45 12.33 0.55
C SER A 58 7.63 11.61 -0.07
N ALA A 59 8.83 12.16 0.13
CA ALA A 59 10.04 11.63 -0.50
C ALA A 59 10.22 10.17 -0.12
N VAL A 60 10.01 9.37 -1.15
CA VAL A 60 10.15 7.93 -1.07
C VAL A 60 11.54 7.69 -1.58
N GLY A 61 12.48 7.20 -0.77
CA GLY A 61 13.84 6.85 -1.19
C GLY A 61 13.83 5.84 -2.34
N THR A 62 14.95 5.27 -2.64
CA THR A 62 15.11 4.26 -3.70
C THR A 62 14.02 3.19 -3.60
N PRO A 63 13.34 2.84 -4.70
CA PRO A 63 12.32 1.79 -4.71
C PRO A 63 12.83 0.55 -3.99
N GLY A 64 12.08 0.08 -2.98
CA GLY A 64 12.46 -1.07 -2.18
C GLY A 64 13.37 -0.79 -0.98
N ALA A 65 13.89 0.40 -0.83
CA ALA A 65 14.44 0.81 0.44
C ALA A 65 13.32 1.08 1.44
N THR A 66 13.50 0.65 2.67
CA THR A 66 12.70 1.11 3.80
C THR A 66 12.90 2.61 3.93
N GLN A 67 11.79 3.32 3.93
CA GLN A 67 11.81 4.77 3.97
C GLN A 67 11.73 5.25 5.40
N ALA A 68 12.78 5.89 5.86
CA ALA A 68 12.61 6.90 6.86
C ALA A 68 11.74 8.01 6.24
N VAL A 69 10.46 8.03 6.54
CA VAL A 69 9.60 9.16 6.19
C VAL A 69 10.22 10.39 6.80
N VAL A 70 10.52 11.35 5.96
CA VAL A 70 11.07 12.63 6.36
C VAL A 70 10.10 13.25 7.39
N ASN A 71 10.63 13.79 8.48
CA ASN A 71 9.85 14.59 9.40
C ASN A 71 9.12 15.68 8.61
N GLY A 72 7.84 15.91 8.90
CA GLY A 72 7.05 16.90 8.19
C GLY A 72 6.05 16.34 7.17
N THR A 73 5.72 15.06 7.26
CA THR A 73 4.61 14.49 6.47
C THR A 73 3.31 15.20 6.80
N LEU A 74 2.58 15.65 5.77
CA LEU A 74 1.32 16.38 5.97
C LEU A 74 0.14 15.44 6.19
N GLY A 75 0.00 14.40 5.38
CA GLY A 75 -1.18 13.53 5.42
C GLY A 75 -1.22 12.53 4.28
N VAL A 76 -2.42 12.07 3.97
CA VAL A 76 -2.71 11.11 2.90
C VAL A 76 -3.55 11.75 1.80
N PHE A 77 -3.12 11.59 0.55
CA PHE A 77 -3.80 12.12 -0.63
C PHE A 77 -5.08 11.34 -0.93
N LEU A 78 -6.18 12.06 -1.08
CA LEU A 78 -7.52 11.50 -1.37
C LEU A 78 -8.08 11.89 -2.73
N GLY A 79 -7.25 12.48 -3.58
CA GLY A 79 -7.64 12.94 -4.91
C GLY A 79 -7.34 14.41 -5.11
N CYS A 80 -7.60 14.91 -6.32
CA CYS A 80 -7.41 16.30 -6.69
C CYS A 80 -8.51 16.79 -7.63
N GLU A 81 -8.55 18.09 -7.82
CA GLU A 81 -9.38 18.72 -8.85
C GLU A 81 -8.58 19.77 -9.61
N TYR A 82 -8.78 19.83 -10.90
CA TYR A 82 -8.21 20.87 -11.77
C TYR A 82 -8.97 20.97 -13.09
N SER A 83 -8.76 22.08 -13.81
CA SER A 83 -9.29 22.26 -15.15
C SER A 83 -8.38 21.58 -16.17
N SER A 84 -8.91 20.62 -16.93
CA SER A 84 -8.16 19.98 -18.01
C SER A 84 -8.13 20.88 -19.23
N SER A 85 -6.97 21.02 -19.88
CA SER A 85 -6.82 21.75 -21.14
C SER A 85 -7.54 21.08 -22.33
N THR A 86 -7.93 19.82 -22.19
CA THR A 86 -8.59 19.00 -23.23
C THR A 86 -10.06 18.69 -22.94
N GLY A 87 -10.60 19.19 -21.82
CA GLY A 87 -11.98 18.97 -21.40
C GLY A 87 -12.93 20.13 -21.75
N PRO A 88 -14.23 19.97 -21.47
CA PRO A 88 -15.19 21.06 -21.63
C PRO A 88 -14.74 22.29 -20.82
N ILE A 89 -14.76 23.41 -21.44
CA ILE A 89 -14.11 24.70 -21.07
C ILE A 89 -14.59 25.27 -19.71
N TYR A 90 -15.59 24.67 -19.08
CA TYR A 90 -16.24 25.21 -17.89
C TYR A 90 -16.34 24.18 -16.79
N GLY A 91 -15.39 24.23 -15.85
CA GLY A 91 -15.45 23.51 -14.60
C GLY A 91 -14.20 22.69 -14.27
N LYS A 92 -13.94 22.59 -12.99
CA LYS A 92 -12.92 21.70 -12.45
C LYS A 92 -13.45 20.28 -12.44
N ASN A 93 -12.64 19.35 -12.91
CA ASN A 93 -12.93 17.93 -12.81
C ASN A 93 -12.20 17.33 -11.61
N ARG A 94 -12.86 16.38 -10.94
CA ARG A 94 -12.24 15.60 -9.87
C ARG A 94 -11.54 14.38 -10.44
N TYR A 95 -10.32 14.16 -9.95
CA TYR A 95 -9.47 13.05 -10.34
C TYR A 95 -9.01 12.30 -9.10
N GLN A 96 -8.93 10.98 -9.24
CA GLN A 96 -8.46 10.09 -8.19
C GLN A 96 -6.94 10.20 -7.98
N ASN A 97 -6.21 10.60 -9.01
CA ASN A 97 -4.76 10.73 -8.99
C ASN A 97 -4.30 11.98 -9.73
N TRP A 98 -3.13 12.45 -9.38
CA TRP A 98 -2.38 13.42 -10.17
C TRP A 98 -1.45 12.68 -11.12
N ALA A 99 -1.61 12.87 -12.41
CA ALA A 99 -0.68 12.33 -13.41
C ALA A 99 0.58 13.23 -13.49
N ALA A 100 1.75 12.59 -13.55
CA ALA A 100 3.02 13.30 -13.68
C ALA A 100 3.01 14.27 -14.87
N ASN A 101 3.62 15.43 -14.69
CA ASN A 101 3.73 16.49 -15.69
C ASN A 101 2.40 17.09 -16.14
N THR A 102 1.32 16.91 -15.38
CA THR A 102 0.05 17.57 -15.67
C THR A 102 0.20 19.09 -15.57
N VAL A 103 -0.19 19.80 -16.63
CA VAL A 103 -0.18 21.26 -16.67
C VAL A 103 -1.56 21.79 -16.28
N ALA A 104 -1.68 22.27 -15.05
CA ALA A 104 -2.90 22.86 -14.51
C ALA A 104 -2.52 23.87 -13.42
N ALA A 105 -2.82 25.14 -13.64
CA ALA A 105 -2.47 26.20 -12.69
C ALA A 105 -3.41 26.30 -11.48
N ASP A 106 -4.58 25.67 -11.58
CA ASP A 106 -5.67 25.71 -10.59
C ASP A 106 -5.82 24.39 -9.80
N ALA A 107 -4.80 23.51 -9.85
CA ALA A 107 -4.85 22.20 -9.24
C ALA A 107 -4.85 22.28 -7.73
N ILE A 108 -5.83 21.60 -7.11
CA ILE A 108 -6.00 21.49 -5.66
C ILE A 108 -6.13 20.01 -5.29
N ALA A 109 -5.33 19.58 -4.32
CA ALA A 109 -5.41 18.26 -3.72
C ALA A 109 -6.30 18.27 -2.48
N TYR A 110 -6.95 17.14 -2.22
CA TYR A 110 -7.66 16.84 -0.97
C TYR A 110 -6.78 15.90 -0.14
N VAL A 111 -6.43 16.32 1.06
CA VAL A 111 -5.51 15.61 1.95
C VAL A 111 -6.18 15.34 3.29
N ALA A 112 -6.16 14.08 3.74
CA ALA A 112 -6.50 13.73 5.12
C ALA A 112 -5.28 14.03 6.00
N ASP A 113 -5.31 15.15 6.71
CA ASP A 113 -4.18 15.72 7.46
C ASP A 113 -4.39 15.79 9.00
N ASP A 114 -5.40 15.10 9.52
CA ASP A 114 -5.62 15.03 10.96
C ASP A 114 -4.53 14.13 11.60
N PRO A 115 -3.75 14.64 12.57
CA PRO A 115 -2.73 13.86 13.26
C PRO A 115 -3.28 12.69 14.08
N GLN A 116 -4.58 12.70 14.40
CA GLN A 116 -5.27 11.60 15.09
C GLN A 116 -5.95 10.62 14.14
N GLN A 117 -5.75 10.78 12.83
CA GLN A 117 -6.33 9.90 11.83
C GLN A 117 -5.79 8.48 11.94
N VAL A 118 -6.69 7.49 11.94
CA VAL A 118 -6.37 6.08 11.79
C VAL A 118 -6.57 5.69 10.34
N PHE A 119 -5.57 5.02 9.80
CA PHE A 119 -5.57 4.52 8.43
C PHE A 119 -5.60 3.00 8.41
N LYS A 120 -6.20 2.45 7.39
CA LYS A 120 -6.12 1.06 7.03
C LYS A 120 -5.13 0.91 5.89
N ALA A 121 -4.21 -0.06 5.98
CA ALA A 121 -3.20 -0.36 4.97
C ALA A 121 -2.84 -1.83 4.96
N VAL A 122 -2.25 -2.30 3.85
CA VAL A 122 -1.77 -3.69 3.73
C VAL A 122 -0.42 -3.86 4.39
N ALA A 123 -0.29 -4.92 5.18
CA ALA A 123 0.95 -5.34 5.80
C ALA A 123 1.87 -6.06 4.78
N LEU A 124 3.13 -5.65 4.74
CA LEU A 124 4.15 -6.21 3.86
C LEU A 124 5.36 -6.66 4.67
N THR A 125 6.05 -7.70 4.21
CA THR A 125 7.39 -8.02 4.71
C THR A 125 8.44 -7.33 3.86
N ASN A 126 9.51 -6.91 4.48
CA ASN A 126 10.69 -6.45 3.76
C ASN A 126 11.71 -7.59 3.67
N THR A 127 11.62 -8.39 2.63
CA THR A 127 12.63 -9.42 2.34
C THR A 127 13.66 -8.89 1.35
N GLY A 128 14.54 -8.04 1.83
CA GLY A 128 15.92 -7.82 1.33
C GLY A 128 16.17 -7.36 -0.09
N SER A 129 15.20 -7.22 -0.97
CA SER A 129 15.40 -6.72 -2.34
C SER A 129 14.26 -5.82 -2.78
N ALA A 130 14.60 -4.79 -3.54
CA ALA A 130 13.73 -3.71 -3.97
C ALA A 130 12.43 -4.13 -4.68
N SER A 131 12.38 -5.32 -5.23
CA SER A 131 11.27 -5.82 -6.03
C SER A 131 10.43 -6.91 -5.35
N ASN A 132 10.78 -7.34 -4.15
CA ASN A 132 10.21 -8.54 -3.53
C ASN A 132 9.47 -8.21 -2.23
N LYS A 133 8.45 -7.39 -2.31
CA LYS A 133 7.58 -7.15 -1.15
C LYS A 133 6.52 -8.22 -1.08
N VAL A 134 6.58 -8.97 -0.01
CA VAL A 134 5.76 -10.13 0.26
C VAL A 134 4.64 -9.71 1.20
N GLN A 135 3.42 -10.12 0.91
CA GLN A 135 2.31 -9.94 1.83
C GLN A 135 2.64 -10.66 3.15
N ALA A 136 2.40 -9.98 4.28
CA ALA A 136 2.70 -10.48 5.60
C ALA A 136 1.44 -10.65 6.44
N ALA A 137 1.41 -11.68 7.25
CA ALA A 137 0.50 -11.79 8.37
C ALA A 137 1.24 -11.38 9.64
N PHE A 138 0.92 -10.21 10.18
CA PHE A 138 1.48 -9.74 11.45
C PHE A 138 0.74 -10.39 12.62
N GLY A 139 1.47 -11.04 13.50
CA GLY A 139 0.91 -11.53 14.76
C GLY A 139 0.61 -10.40 15.75
N GLN A 140 -0.15 -10.71 16.78
CA GLN A 140 -0.52 -9.79 17.87
C GLN A 140 0.68 -9.06 18.50
N ILE A 141 1.87 -9.66 18.44
CA ILE A 141 3.11 -9.07 18.94
C ILE A 141 3.48 -7.73 18.29
N PHE A 142 2.97 -7.46 17.08
CA PHE A 142 3.21 -6.21 16.36
C PHE A 142 2.31 -5.05 16.83
N LEU A 143 1.33 -5.29 17.69
CA LEU A 143 0.54 -4.22 18.27
C LEU A 143 1.43 -3.22 19.02
N GLY A 144 1.30 -1.94 18.71
CA GLY A 144 2.15 -0.87 19.23
C GLY A 144 3.54 -0.78 18.58
N SER A 145 3.86 -1.62 17.60
CA SER A 145 5.10 -1.49 16.82
C SER A 145 5.02 -0.37 15.80
N ASN A 146 6.17 0.19 15.47
CA ASN A 146 6.27 1.15 14.38
C ASN A 146 6.45 0.43 13.04
N LEU A 147 5.86 0.96 11.99
CA LEU A 147 5.94 0.44 10.63
C LEU A 147 6.47 1.50 9.68
N GLU A 148 7.22 1.04 8.71
CA GLU A 148 7.78 1.88 7.65
C GLU A 148 6.84 1.88 6.44
N LEU A 149 6.77 3.02 5.76
CA LEU A 149 6.05 3.12 4.50
C LEU A 149 6.89 2.48 3.39
N VAL A 150 6.25 1.63 2.64
CA VAL A 150 6.86 1.01 1.48
C VAL A 150 6.02 1.34 0.26
N THR A 151 6.64 1.94 -0.72
CA THR A 151 6.02 2.15 -2.02
C THR A 151 6.62 1.17 -3.02
N ASN A 152 5.79 0.52 -3.77
CA ASN A 152 6.21 -0.48 -4.75
C ASN A 152 6.54 0.14 -6.13
N TYR A 153 6.86 1.43 -6.16
CA TYR A 153 7.26 2.09 -7.38
C TYR A 153 8.67 1.64 -7.79
N THR A 154 8.76 0.81 -8.79
CA THR A 154 10.03 0.27 -9.29
C THR A 154 10.80 1.23 -10.19
N SER A 155 10.24 2.35 -10.59
CA SER A 155 10.94 3.44 -11.27
C SER A 155 10.04 4.68 -11.43
N ASN A 156 10.66 5.84 -11.64
CA ASN A 156 9.97 7.09 -12.04
C ASN A 156 9.24 6.99 -13.39
N THR A 157 9.36 5.86 -14.08
CA THR A 157 8.79 5.60 -15.41
C THR A 157 7.59 4.63 -15.36
N LEU A 158 7.17 4.17 -14.20
CA LEU A 158 5.93 3.42 -14.12
C LEU A 158 4.77 4.34 -14.51
N ALA A 159 4.11 3.94 -15.58
CA ALA A 159 2.78 4.43 -15.86
C ALA A 159 2.00 4.41 -14.56
N ALA A 160 1.25 5.49 -14.29
CA ALA A 160 0.32 5.54 -13.17
C ALA A 160 -0.38 4.20 -13.09
N PRO A 161 -0.52 3.61 -11.88
CA PRO A 161 -1.35 2.42 -11.78
C PRO A 161 -2.65 2.74 -12.49
N THR A 162 -3.02 1.95 -13.46
CA THR A 162 -4.20 2.17 -14.31
C THR A 162 -5.49 2.34 -13.48
N SER A 163 -5.42 1.97 -12.20
CA SER A 163 -6.48 2.13 -11.21
C SER A 163 -6.48 3.49 -10.50
N GLY A 164 -5.43 4.30 -10.60
CA GLY A 164 -5.28 5.55 -9.83
C GLY A 164 -5.04 5.37 -8.32
N ASN A 165 -4.99 4.14 -7.81
CA ASN A 165 -4.69 3.81 -6.43
C ASN A 165 -3.18 3.72 -6.20
N SER A 166 -2.74 4.05 -4.98
CA SER A 166 -1.37 3.79 -4.54
C SER A 166 -1.05 2.29 -4.59
N SER A 167 0.21 1.96 -4.81
CA SER A 167 0.75 0.62 -4.61
C SER A 167 1.56 0.51 -3.31
N GLY A 168 1.44 1.48 -2.43
CA GLY A 168 2.11 1.54 -1.15
C GLY A 168 1.49 0.60 -0.11
N GLY A 169 2.29 0.18 0.84
CA GLY A 169 1.89 -0.61 2.01
C GLY A 169 2.82 -0.34 3.18
N LEU A 170 2.62 -1.01 4.29
CA LEU A 170 3.40 -0.83 5.50
C LEU A 170 4.18 -2.10 5.83
N CYS A 171 5.46 -1.96 6.15
CA CYS A 171 6.30 -3.10 6.52
C CYS A 171 6.91 -2.96 7.91
N ALA A 172 7.08 -4.11 8.57
CA ALA A 172 8.05 -4.24 9.64
C ALA A 172 9.46 -4.20 9.02
N GLY A 173 10.46 -3.74 9.79
CA GLY A 173 11.85 -3.64 9.30
C GLY A 173 12.39 -4.93 8.68
N SER A 174 13.58 -4.86 8.14
CA SER A 174 14.22 -5.86 7.24
C SER A 174 14.22 -7.32 7.70
N SER A 175 13.92 -7.59 8.96
CA SER A 175 13.91 -8.94 9.54
C SER A 175 12.54 -9.37 10.08
N ASN A 176 11.44 -8.76 9.69
CA ASN A 176 10.12 -8.96 10.32
C ASN A 176 10.15 -8.77 11.85
N ALA A 177 11.17 -8.09 12.35
CA ALA A 177 11.30 -7.78 13.75
C ALA A 177 10.46 -6.56 14.09
N LYS A 178 9.97 -6.52 15.31
CA LYS A 178 9.30 -5.37 15.87
C LYS A 178 10.21 -4.13 15.74
N VAL A 179 9.77 -3.14 14.95
CA VAL A 179 10.54 -1.90 14.79
C VAL A 179 10.27 -1.02 15.99
N THR A 180 11.33 -0.80 16.76
CA THR A 180 11.32 0.15 17.89
C THR A 180 11.89 1.51 17.50
N ALA A 181 12.54 1.60 16.34
CA ALA A 181 13.06 2.84 15.78
C ALA A 181 11.96 3.80 15.35
N ALA A 182 12.32 5.06 15.15
CA ALA A 182 11.43 6.09 14.63
C ALA A 182 10.97 5.73 13.21
N ALA A 183 9.74 5.21 13.08
CA ALA A 183 9.06 4.96 11.82
C ALA A 183 7.71 5.69 11.84
N PRO A 184 7.18 6.09 10.68
CA PRO A 184 6.10 7.06 10.60
C PRO A 184 4.75 6.59 11.12
N PHE A 185 4.51 5.29 11.13
CA PHE A 185 3.23 4.72 11.50
C PHE A 185 3.35 3.77 12.68
N ARG A 186 2.36 3.77 13.55
CA ARG A 186 2.23 2.86 14.69
C ARG A 186 1.02 1.98 14.52
N VAL A 187 1.16 0.67 14.70
CA VAL A 187 0.06 -0.29 14.67
C VAL A 187 -0.85 -0.06 15.88
N VAL A 188 -2.13 0.22 15.63
CA VAL A 188 -3.15 0.40 16.64
C VAL A 188 -4.21 -0.71 16.62
N GLY A 189 -4.22 -1.55 15.58
CA GLY A 189 -5.13 -2.68 15.47
C GLY A 189 -4.89 -3.52 14.22
N PHE A 190 -5.69 -4.56 14.07
CA PHE A 190 -5.66 -5.49 12.94
C PHE A 190 -7.07 -5.70 12.40
N VAL A 191 -7.18 -5.93 11.11
CA VAL A 191 -8.40 -6.43 10.47
C VAL A 191 -8.26 -7.94 10.37
N ASN A 192 -8.73 -8.65 11.40
CA ASN A 192 -8.47 -10.08 11.57
C ASN A 192 -9.02 -10.94 10.43
N GLU A 193 -10.10 -10.49 9.79
CA GLU A 193 -10.74 -11.20 8.67
C GLU A 193 -9.84 -11.26 7.43
N THR A 194 -8.80 -10.45 7.36
CA THR A 194 -7.85 -10.41 6.25
C THR A 194 -6.58 -11.21 6.51
N ALA A 195 -6.32 -11.63 7.75
CA ALA A 195 -5.16 -12.42 8.17
C ALA A 195 -5.33 -13.91 7.83
N LEU A 196 -5.50 -14.25 6.56
CA LEU A 196 -5.74 -15.63 6.14
C LEU A 196 -4.44 -16.27 5.65
N SER A 197 -4.16 -17.46 6.18
CA SER A 197 -3.07 -18.32 5.71
C SER A 197 -3.60 -19.76 5.59
N VAL A 198 -3.41 -20.35 4.42
CA VAL A 198 -3.85 -21.70 4.10
C VAL A 198 -2.67 -22.49 3.58
N THR A 199 -2.47 -23.69 4.06
CA THR A 199 -1.44 -24.60 3.56
C THR A 199 -2.10 -25.82 2.95
N THR A 200 -1.74 -26.12 1.70
CA THR A 200 -2.21 -27.31 0.98
C THR A 200 -1.10 -27.89 0.12
N SER A 201 -1.14 -29.18 -0.14
CA SER A 201 -0.18 -29.82 -1.04
C SER A 201 -0.59 -29.67 -2.51
N ILE A 202 0.39 -29.67 -3.40
CA ILE A 202 0.17 -29.83 -4.85
C ILE A 202 0.58 -31.27 -5.19
N PRO A 203 -0.35 -32.14 -5.62
CA PRO A 203 -0.09 -33.58 -5.76
C PRO A 203 0.82 -33.92 -6.95
N SER A 204 0.97 -33.02 -7.93
CA SER A 204 1.73 -33.27 -9.16
C SER A 204 2.86 -32.28 -9.35
N THR A 205 3.98 -32.75 -9.93
CA THR A 205 5.05 -31.86 -10.39
C THR A 205 4.64 -31.27 -11.74
N VAL A 206 4.40 -29.96 -11.77
CA VAL A 206 3.99 -29.23 -12.97
C VAL A 206 4.71 -27.90 -13.03
N THR A 207 5.30 -27.61 -14.21
CA THR A 207 5.84 -26.28 -14.52
C THR A 207 4.79 -25.49 -15.31
N ASN A 208 3.92 -24.76 -14.62
CA ASN A 208 2.85 -24.04 -15.27
C ASN A 208 2.36 -22.86 -14.40
N ALA A 209 1.67 -21.92 -15.04
CA ALA A 209 0.90 -20.89 -14.36
C ALA A 209 -0.40 -21.42 -13.74
N THR A 210 -0.93 -22.55 -14.23
CA THR A 210 -2.12 -23.22 -13.68
C THR A 210 -1.70 -24.40 -12.82
N GLN A 211 -2.14 -24.41 -11.57
CA GLN A 211 -1.82 -25.43 -10.58
C GLN A 211 -3.10 -26.06 -10.01
N THR A 212 -3.00 -27.35 -9.64
CA THR A 212 -4.10 -28.12 -9.06
C THR A 212 -3.71 -28.57 -7.64
N PRO A 213 -4.13 -27.86 -6.59
CA PRO A 213 -3.85 -28.25 -5.21
C PRO A 213 -4.77 -29.39 -4.74
N ALA A 214 -4.40 -30.05 -3.67
CA ALA A 214 -5.23 -31.09 -3.03
C ALA A 214 -6.55 -30.53 -2.45
N SER A 215 -6.54 -29.25 -2.04
CA SER A 215 -7.73 -28.53 -1.60
C SER A 215 -7.69 -27.08 -2.06
N MET A 216 -8.84 -26.60 -2.55
CA MET A 216 -9.07 -25.19 -2.91
C MET A 216 -9.67 -24.37 -1.77
N THR A 217 -9.97 -25.01 -0.63
CA THR A 217 -10.64 -24.33 0.49
C THR A 217 -9.77 -23.21 1.06
N GLY A 218 -10.30 -21.99 1.05
CA GLY A 218 -9.62 -20.80 1.58
C GLY A 218 -8.59 -20.18 0.64
N ILE A 219 -8.44 -20.67 -0.59
CA ILE A 219 -7.59 -20.02 -1.62
C ILE A 219 -8.45 -19.05 -2.43
N TYR A 220 -7.98 -17.82 -2.57
CA TYR A 220 -8.67 -16.77 -3.33
C TYR A 220 -7.68 -15.87 -4.13
N PRO A 221 -8.13 -15.15 -5.13
CA PRO A 221 -7.29 -14.24 -5.91
C PRO A 221 -6.62 -13.18 -5.03
N GLY A 222 -5.35 -12.87 -5.33
CA GLY A 222 -4.53 -11.94 -4.58
C GLY A 222 -3.69 -12.56 -3.47
N MET A 223 -3.93 -13.81 -3.10
CA MET A 223 -3.05 -14.52 -2.15
C MET A 223 -1.68 -14.75 -2.74
N GLN A 224 -0.66 -14.56 -1.92
CA GLN A 224 0.70 -14.94 -2.28
C GLN A 224 0.94 -16.42 -2.03
N VAL A 225 1.60 -17.06 -2.97
CA VAL A 225 2.02 -18.46 -2.86
C VAL A 225 3.49 -18.52 -2.46
N SER A 226 3.81 -19.30 -1.45
CA SER A 226 5.18 -19.59 -1.01
C SER A 226 5.40 -21.10 -0.85
N GLY A 227 6.59 -21.56 -1.17
CA GLY A 227 6.95 -22.98 -1.09
C GLY A 227 8.12 -23.34 -1.98
N SER A 228 8.40 -24.63 -2.09
CA SER A 228 9.51 -25.15 -2.87
C SER A 228 9.40 -24.75 -4.36
N GLY A 229 10.50 -24.35 -4.97
CA GLY A 229 10.56 -23.93 -6.38
C GLY A 229 10.06 -22.52 -6.64
N ILE A 230 9.63 -21.75 -5.64
CA ILE A 230 9.21 -20.37 -5.75
C ILE A 230 10.32 -19.46 -5.23
N THR A 231 11.02 -18.77 -6.14
CA THR A 231 12.13 -17.85 -5.83
C THR A 231 11.75 -16.38 -5.97
N THR A 232 10.64 -16.10 -6.66
CA THR A 232 10.08 -14.76 -6.85
C THR A 232 8.65 -14.73 -6.32
N PRO A 233 8.11 -13.59 -5.91
CA PRO A 233 6.72 -13.49 -5.46
C PRO A 233 5.73 -13.95 -6.52
N VAL A 234 4.95 -14.95 -6.18
CA VAL A 234 3.90 -15.51 -7.02
C VAL A 234 2.55 -15.24 -6.37
N TYR A 235 1.60 -14.74 -7.13
CA TYR A 235 0.27 -14.37 -6.65
C TYR A 235 -0.82 -15.11 -7.43
N VAL A 236 -1.83 -15.56 -6.73
CA VAL A 236 -3.04 -16.16 -7.30
C VAL A 236 -3.79 -15.10 -8.10
N GLN A 237 -4.05 -15.35 -9.39
CA GLN A 237 -4.82 -14.47 -10.27
C GLN A 237 -6.28 -14.89 -10.36
N THR A 238 -6.53 -16.16 -10.64
CA THR A 238 -7.88 -16.70 -10.76
C THR A 238 -8.00 -18.01 -9.99
N VAL A 239 -9.22 -18.32 -9.57
CA VAL A 239 -9.55 -19.54 -8.83
C VAL A 239 -10.78 -20.17 -9.45
N THR A 240 -10.71 -21.48 -9.67
CA THR A 240 -11.85 -22.33 -10.06
C THR A 240 -12.21 -23.29 -8.93
N SER A 241 -13.09 -24.25 -9.16
CA SER A 241 -13.42 -25.29 -8.17
C SER A 241 -12.26 -26.24 -7.86
N SER A 242 -11.28 -26.38 -8.78
CA SER A 242 -10.21 -27.39 -8.68
C SER A 242 -8.80 -26.85 -8.98
N THR A 243 -8.68 -25.67 -9.57
CA THR A 243 -7.40 -25.09 -9.98
C THR A 243 -7.30 -23.61 -9.62
N PHE A 244 -6.07 -23.12 -9.53
CA PHE A 244 -5.79 -21.68 -9.50
C PHE A 244 -4.75 -21.32 -10.56
N THR A 245 -4.79 -20.10 -11.05
CA THR A 245 -3.75 -19.53 -11.91
C THR A 245 -2.94 -18.50 -11.16
N VAL A 246 -1.69 -18.33 -11.57
CA VAL A 246 -0.73 -17.38 -10.97
C VAL A 246 -0.14 -16.44 -12.01
N ASN A 247 0.36 -15.29 -11.52
CA ASN A 247 0.97 -14.26 -12.35
C ASN A 247 2.31 -14.67 -12.97
N SER A 248 2.99 -15.67 -12.41
CA SER A 248 4.28 -16.18 -12.89
C SER A 248 4.34 -17.68 -12.69
N SER A 249 4.68 -18.43 -13.73
CA SER A 249 4.82 -19.89 -13.67
C SER A 249 5.90 -20.30 -12.67
N PHE A 250 5.66 -21.35 -11.92
CA PHE A 250 6.65 -22.01 -11.08
C PHE A 250 6.56 -23.51 -11.23
N THR A 251 7.63 -24.21 -10.85
CA THR A 251 7.65 -25.68 -10.85
C THR A 251 7.22 -26.18 -9.47
N SER A 252 6.03 -26.78 -9.39
CA SER A 252 5.59 -27.44 -8.17
C SER A 252 6.34 -28.75 -7.97
N ALA A 253 6.61 -29.13 -6.73
CA ALA A 253 7.12 -30.44 -6.36
C ALA A 253 5.96 -31.32 -5.84
N ALA A 254 5.82 -32.51 -6.41
CA ALA A 254 4.72 -33.43 -6.06
C ALA A 254 4.65 -33.71 -4.56
N GLY A 255 3.46 -33.62 -3.99
CA GLY A 255 3.20 -33.88 -2.57
C GLY A 255 3.76 -32.83 -1.60
N THR A 256 4.35 -31.76 -2.09
CA THR A 256 4.91 -30.70 -1.25
C THR A 256 3.84 -29.68 -0.87
N ASN A 257 3.92 -29.21 0.36
CA ASN A 257 3.03 -28.19 0.89
C ASN A 257 3.42 -26.79 0.40
N TYR A 258 2.42 -26.03 -0.02
CA TYR A 258 2.51 -24.63 -0.39
C TYR A 258 1.61 -23.82 0.54
N THR A 259 2.13 -22.69 0.99
CA THR A 259 1.39 -21.77 1.86
C THR A 259 0.87 -20.61 1.04
N PHE A 260 -0.42 -20.33 1.16
CA PHE A 260 -1.13 -19.23 0.54
C PHE A 260 -1.43 -18.20 1.62
N THR A 261 -0.87 -17.01 1.49
CA THR A 261 -1.00 -15.93 2.48
C THR A 261 -1.78 -14.78 1.88
N GLY A 262 -2.87 -14.40 2.53
CA GLY A 262 -3.66 -13.22 2.16
C GLY A 262 -2.95 -11.92 2.52
N ALA A 263 -3.39 -10.82 1.90
CA ALA A 263 -2.95 -9.48 2.25
C ALA A 263 -3.63 -9.04 3.55
N GLN A 264 -2.95 -9.17 4.68
CA GLN A 264 -3.48 -8.70 5.95
C GLN A 264 -3.58 -7.18 5.96
N GLU A 265 -4.72 -6.65 6.36
CA GLU A 265 -4.90 -5.23 6.65
C GLU A 265 -4.58 -4.93 8.12
N VAL A 266 -3.87 -3.85 8.31
CA VAL A 266 -3.54 -3.31 9.63
C VAL A 266 -4.13 -1.92 9.79
N LEU A 267 -4.52 -1.59 11.02
CA LEU A 267 -4.93 -0.25 11.42
C LEU A 267 -3.71 0.45 12.02
N VAL A 268 -3.39 1.61 11.49
CA VAL A 268 -2.22 2.40 11.93
C VAL A 268 -2.60 3.85 12.17
N ALA A 269 -1.89 4.48 13.09
CA ALA A 269 -1.94 5.92 13.33
C ALA A 269 -0.56 6.53 13.06
N TRP A 270 -0.52 7.84 12.93
CA TRP A 270 0.75 8.57 12.87
C TRP A 270 1.57 8.32 14.14
N ASN A 271 2.84 8.02 13.96
CA ASN A 271 3.76 7.98 15.08
C ASN A 271 4.16 9.41 15.48
N PHE A 272 4.35 9.62 16.78
CA PHE A 272 4.68 10.94 17.32
C PHE A 272 5.94 11.52 16.68
N GLY A 273 5.89 12.80 16.30
CA GLY A 273 7.00 13.54 15.71
C GLY A 273 7.14 13.41 14.19
N HIS A 274 6.39 12.54 13.53
CA HIS A 274 6.46 12.40 12.07
C HIS A 274 5.45 13.26 11.31
N HIS A 275 4.29 13.51 11.90
CA HIS A 275 3.29 14.38 11.29
C HIS A 275 3.72 15.87 11.46
N SER A 276 3.46 16.71 10.43
CA SER A 276 3.86 18.11 10.42
C SER A 276 3.37 18.89 11.63
N TYR A 277 2.16 18.64 12.11
CA TYR A 277 1.58 19.31 13.30
C TYR A 277 2.12 18.80 14.63
N ALA A 278 2.79 17.66 14.65
CA ALA A 278 3.43 17.10 15.83
C ALA A 278 4.94 17.24 15.81
N ASN A 279 5.49 17.87 14.77
CA ASN A 279 6.93 18.10 14.62
C ASN A 279 7.28 19.50 15.15
N GLY A 280 8.15 19.56 16.15
CA GLY A 280 8.55 20.82 16.79
C GLY A 280 9.43 21.75 15.92
N THR A 281 9.91 21.29 14.76
CA THR A 281 10.79 22.08 13.87
C THR A 281 10.06 22.77 12.71
N GLY A 282 8.75 22.53 12.59
CA GLY A 282 7.99 23.01 11.43
C GLY A 282 8.35 22.25 10.13
N VAL A 283 7.77 22.67 9.02
CA VAL A 283 8.05 22.13 7.69
C VAL A 283 8.98 23.08 6.95
#